data_ab2c9d745657f9acf94103200fb700bf
#
_entry.id   ab2c9d745657f9acf94103200fb700bf
#
_cell.length_a   1.000
_cell.length_b   1.000
_cell.length_c   1.000
_cell.angle_alpha   90.00
_cell.angle_beta   90.00
_cell.angle_gamma   90.00
#
_symmetry.space_group_name_H-M   'P 1'
#
loop_
_entity.id
_entity.type
_entity.pdbx_description
1 polymer ?
#
loop_
_entity_poly.entity_id
_entity_poly.type
_entity_poly.pdbx_seq_one_letter_code
_entity_poly.pdbx_strand_id
1 'polypeptide(L)'
;LAITMACLYPEYVHSLLLENCTAGLESEEARKERCEKDERLADKIEREGINSFVTMWENIPLFETQKRLAQNVQEAVRKERLANNPKGIANSLRGMGTGAQPSWWNELQNLKIPVLLMNGEHDEKFFRILKNIEKCVSDAKIVKIDGAGHAIHVEQPEKFDTIVKGFLKTMQ
;
A
#
# COMPACT_ATOMS: atom_id res chain seq x y z
N LEU A 1 4.33 3.83 -6.36
CA LEU A 1 4.92 3.35 -7.62
C LEU A 1 3.86 3.12 -8.70
N ALA A 2 2.78 2.31 -8.47
CA ALA A 2 1.77 2.02 -9.49
C ALA A 2 1.08 3.29 -10.02
N ILE A 3 0.66 4.21 -9.14
CA ILE A 3 0.10 5.51 -9.53
C ILE A 3 1.13 6.32 -10.33
N THR A 4 2.39 6.35 -9.91
CA THR A 4 3.48 7.01 -10.63
C THR A 4 3.60 6.50 -12.07
N MET A 5 3.58 5.17 -12.24
CA MET A 5 3.62 4.56 -13.59
C MET A 5 2.42 4.99 -14.44
N ALA A 6 1.22 4.95 -13.87
CA ALA A 6 0.00 5.35 -14.59
C ALA A 6 -0.03 6.83 -14.96
N CYS A 7 0.56 7.71 -14.13
CA CYS A 7 0.62 9.15 -14.41
C CYS A 7 1.72 9.52 -15.42
N LEU A 8 2.89 8.87 -15.34
CA LEU A 8 4.04 9.23 -16.20
C LEU A 8 4.07 8.46 -17.52
N TYR A 9 3.52 7.25 -17.53
CA TYR A 9 3.60 6.32 -18.67
C TYR A 9 2.22 5.68 -18.93
N PRO A 10 1.16 6.48 -19.15
CA PRO A 10 -0.20 5.98 -19.29
C PRO A 10 -0.37 4.98 -20.45
N GLU A 11 0.45 5.08 -21.48
CA GLU A 11 0.44 4.19 -22.63
C GLU A 11 0.82 2.73 -22.33
N TYR A 12 1.49 2.50 -21.20
CA TYR A 12 1.86 1.16 -20.72
C TYR A 12 0.89 0.59 -19.68
N VAL A 13 -0.14 1.35 -19.27
CA VAL A 13 -1.04 0.95 -18.19
C VAL A 13 -2.48 0.87 -18.70
N HIS A 14 -3.02 -0.33 -18.83
CA HIS A 14 -4.39 -0.55 -19.30
C HIS A 14 -5.43 -0.41 -18.18
N SER A 15 -5.07 -0.74 -16.97
CA SER A 15 -5.93 -0.61 -15.78
C SER A 15 -5.07 -0.54 -14.53
N LEU A 16 -5.64 -0.08 -13.42
CA LEU A 16 -4.93 0.09 -12.17
C LEU A 16 -5.71 -0.56 -11.02
N LEU A 17 -5.04 -1.43 -10.28
CA LEU A 17 -5.58 -2.03 -9.05
C LEU A 17 -4.79 -1.50 -7.86
N LEU A 18 -5.49 -0.91 -6.92
CA LEU A 18 -4.88 -0.23 -5.77
C LEU A 18 -5.48 -0.76 -4.47
N GLU A 19 -4.65 -1.36 -3.64
CA GLU A 19 -5.01 -1.87 -2.33
C GLU A 19 -4.51 -0.90 -1.25
N ASN A 20 -5.42 -0.37 -0.42
CA ASN A 20 -5.13 0.48 0.74
C ASN A 20 -3.95 1.44 0.53
N CYS A 21 -3.99 2.27 -0.50
CA CYS A 21 -2.88 3.10 -0.92
C CYS A 21 -3.16 4.62 -0.79
N THR A 22 -2.17 5.42 -1.12
CA THR A 22 -2.25 6.88 -1.21
C THR A 22 -1.64 7.38 -2.51
N ALA A 23 -2.11 8.54 -2.97
CA ALA A 23 -1.50 9.26 -4.09
C ALA A 23 -0.29 10.12 -3.67
N GLY A 24 0.22 9.92 -2.46
CA GLY A 24 1.33 10.66 -1.87
C GLY A 24 0.88 11.65 -0.80
N LEU A 25 1.83 12.28 -0.15
CA LEU A 25 1.58 13.35 0.82
C LEU A 25 1.50 14.69 0.06
N GLU A 26 0.45 15.47 0.33
CA GLU A 26 0.16 16.68 -0.43
C GLU A 26 1.16 17.80 -0.15
N SER A 27 1.44 18.09 1.13
CA SER A 27 2.31 19.20 1.49
C SER A 27 3.79 18.80 1.50
N GLU A 28 4.65 19.75 1.20
CA GLU A 28 6.10 19.59 1.25
C GLU A 28 6.58 19.33 2.68
N GLU A 29 5.99 20.02 3.65
CA GLU A 29 6.28 19.84 5.08
C GLU A 29 5.99 18.40 5.52
N ALA A 30 4.82 17.87 5.15
CA ALA A 30 4.44 16.49 5.49
C ALA A 30 5.38 15.46 4.83
N ARG A 31 5.83 15.72 3.59
CA ARG A 31 6.82 14.88 2.92
C ARG A 31 8.17 14.93 3.64
N LYS A 32 8.64 16.12 4.01
CA LYS A 32 9.89 16.30 4.74
C LYS A 32 9.87 15.58 6.08
N GLU A 33 8.83 15.79 6.89
CA GLU A 33 8.66 15.07 8.17
C GLU A 33 8.64 13.54 7.99
N ARG A 34 8.00 13.08 6.92
CA ARG A 34 7.96 11.65 6.62
C ARG A 34 9.32 11.12 6.20
N CYS A 35 10.08 11.83 5.38
CA CYS A 35 11.46 11.47 5.02
C CYS A 35 12.34 11.37 6.28
N GLU A 36 12.24 12.30 7.20
CA GLU A 36 13.00 12.26 8.45
C GLU A 36 12.62 11.06 9.34
N LYS A 37 11.34 10.67 9.34
CA LYS A 37 10.87 9.46 10.05
C LYS A 37 11.37 8.18 9.38
N ASP A 38 11.31 8.14 8.05
CA ASP A 38 11.78 6.99 7.27
C ASP A 38 13.30 6.83 7.36
N GLU A 39 14.08 7.93 7.40
CA GLU A 39 15.52 7.91 7.62
C GLU A 39 15.88 7.34 9.01
N ARG A 40 15.24 7.84 10.07
CA ARG A 40 15.45 7.28 11.42
C ARG A 40 15.11 5.80 11.51
N LEU A 41 14.07 5.35 10.80
CA LEU A 41 13.70 3.94 10.75
C LEU A 41 14.73 3.14 9.95
N ALA A 42 15.21 3.65 8.83
CA ALA A 42 16.24 3.03 8.01
C ALA A 42 17.54 2.83 8.79
N ASP A 43 18.02 3.87 9.49
CA ASP A 43 19.20 3.80 10.36
C ASP A 43 19.02 2.75 11.48
N LYS A 44 17.82 2.70 12.06
CA LYS A 44 17.49 1.69 13.08
C LYS A 44 17.57 0.27 12.52
N ILE A 45 17.01 0.05 11.32
CA ILE A 45 17.04 -1.26 10.65
C ILE A 45 18.49 -1.69 10.36
N GLU A 46 19.31 -0.79 9.86
CA GLU A 46 20.72 -1.08 9.56
C GLU A 46 21.53 -1.40 10.83
N ARG A 47 21.24 -0.71 11.93
CA ARG A 47 21.92 -0.91 13.21
C ARG A 47 21.46 -2.17 13.95
N GLU A 48 20.14 -2.43 14.00
CA GLU A 48 19.53 -3.46 14.85
C GLU A 48 19.17 -4.74 14.08
N GLY A 49 19.19 -4.67 12.75
CA GLY A 49 18.92 -5.81 11.87
C GLY A 49 17.45 -6.14 11.68
N ILE A 50 17.21 -7.11 10.79
CA ILE A 50 15.88 -7.48 10.33
C ILE A 50 14.96 -8.03 11.42
N ASN A 51 15.51 -8.79 12.37
CA ASN A 51 14.71 -9.38 13.44
C ASN A 51 14.06 -8.33 14.35
N SER A 52 14.81 -7.31 14.75
CA SER A 52 14.31 -6.18 15.54
C SER A 52 13.22 -5.42 14.77
N PHE A 53 13.49 -5.13 13.50
CA PHE A 53 12.53 -4.46 12.63
C PHE A 53 11.22 -5.26 12.51
N VAL A 54 11.28 -6.53 12.16
CA VAL A 54 10.08 -7.36 11.94
C VAL A 54 9.27 -7.48 13.24
N THR A 55 9.92 -7.69 14.39
CA THR A 55 9.24 -7.76 15.69
C THR A 55 8.51 -6.46 16.03
N MET A 56 9.09 -5.30 15.71
CA MET A 56 8.44 -4.01 15.90
C MET A 56 7.31 -3.82 14.87
N TRP A 57 7.60 -4.11 13.60
CA TRP A 57 6.70 -3.84 12.48
C TRP A 57 5.39 -4.62 12.52
N GLU A 58 5.43 -5.90 12.89
CA GLU A 58 4.21 -6.73 13.02
C GLU A 58 3.29 -6.29 14.16
N ASN A 59 3.77 -5.43 15.08
CA ASN A 59 3.01 -4.92 16.22
C ASN A 59 2.51 -3.48 16.04
N ILE A 60 2.71 -2.85 14.87
CA ILE A 60 2.10 -1.54 14.65
C ILE A 60 0.57 -1.68 14.45
N PRO A 61 -0.22 -0.64 14.81
CA PRO A 61 -1.69 -0.69 14.71
C PRO A 61 -2.22 -1.08 13.34
N LEU A 62 -1.48 -0.77 12.29
CA LEU A 62 -1.86 -1.06 10.90
C LEU A 62 -2.03 -2.56 10.61
N PHE A 63 -1.33 -3.42 11.35
CA PHE A 63 -1.36 -4.89 11.19
C PHE A 63 -2.04 -5.62 12.35
N GLU A 64 -2.80 -4.92 13.19
CA GLU A 64 -3.49 -5.54 14.33
C GLU A 64 -4.45 -6.66 13.91
N THR A 65 -5.10 -6.50 12.76
CA THR A 65 -6.01 -7.51 12.19
C THR A 65 -5.30 -8.83 11.84
N GLN A 66 -4.02 -8.78 11.48
CA GLN A 66 -3.24 -9.97 11.15
C GLN A 66 -3.03 -10.91 12.36
N LYS A 67 -3.12 -10.40 13.58
CA LYS A 67 -3.05 -11.21 14.80
C LYS A 67 -4.23 -12.16 14.98
N ARG A 68 -5.32 -11.96 14.21
CA ARG A 68 -6.52 -12.82 14.21
C ARG A 68 -6.43 -13.95 13.19
N LEU A 69 -5.43 -13.93 12.33
CA LEU A 69 -5.22 -14.96 11.30
C LEU A 69 -4.77 -16.28 11.94
N ALA A 70 -4.97 -17.38 11.23
CA ALA A 70 -4.45 -18.68 11.64
C ALA A 70 -2.92 -18.62 11.84
N GLN A 71 -2.42 -19.34 12.83
CA GLN A 71 -1.00 -19.27 13.22
C GLN A 71 -0.04 -19.56 12.07
N ASN A 72 -0.35 -20.55 11.24
CA ASN A 72 0.46 -20.88 10.06
C ASN A 72 0.56 -19.72 9.05
N VAL A 73 -0.48 -18.91 8.92
CA VAL A 73 -0.47 -17.71 8.05
C VAL A 73 0.41 -16.63 8.69
N GLN A 74 0.26 -16.37 9.99
CA GLN A 74 1.11 -15.43 10.71
C GLN A 74 2.59 -15.80 10.60
N GLU A 75 2.93 -17.08 10.77
CA GLU A 75 4.28 -17.61 10.64
C GLU A 75 4.83 -17.45 9.22
N ALA A 76 4.02 -17.72 8.20
CA ALA A 76 4.40 -17.52 6.80
C ALA A 76 4.72 -16.05 6.51
N VAL A 77 3.85 -15.12 6.90
CA VAL A 77 4.07 -13.68 6.75
C VAL A 77 5.34 -13.22 7.48
N ARG A 78 5.54 -13.70 8.71
CA ARG A 78 6.75 -13.40 9.48
C ARG A 78 8.01 -13.92 8.79
N LYS A 79 7.97 -15.15 8.28
CA LYS A 79 9.08 -15.76 7.55
C LYS A 79 9.46 -14.94 6.31
N GLU A 80 8.49 -14.50 5.53
CA GLU A 80 8.72 -13.64 4.35
C GLU A 80 9.34 -12.30 4.74
N ARG A 81 8.86 -11.66 5.80
CA ARG A 81 9.43 -10.41 6.32
C ARG A 81 10.89 -10.59 6.76
N LEU A 82 11.19 -11.68 7.46
CA LEU A 82 12.55 -12.01 7.93
C LEU A 82 13.52 -12.37 6.81
N ALA A 83 13.02 -12.82 5.65
CA ALA A 83 13.84 -13.13 4.48
C ALA A 83 14.37 -11.88 3.75
N ASN A 84 13.88 -10.69 4.10
CA ASN A 84 14.34 -9.45 3.49
C ASN A 84 15.74 -9.05 3.95
N ASN A 85 16.48 -8.39 3.05
CA ASN A 85 17.76 -7.80 3.37
C ASN A 85 17.54 -6.46 4.12
N PRO A 86 18.12 -6.25 5.32
CA PRO A 86 17.92 -5.03 6.09
C PRO A 86 18.37 -3.76 5.35
N LYS A 87 19.50 -3.82 4.62
CA LYS A 87 19.97 -2.69 3.80
C LYS A 87 19.02 -2.42 2.63
N GLY A 88 18.44 -3.46 2.04
CA GLY A 88 17.43 -3.33 0.98
C GLY A 88 16.19 -2.60 1.48
N ILE A 89 15.67 -2.95 2.68
CA ILE A 89 14.53 -2.26 3.29
C ILE A 89 14.88 -0.81 3.64
N ALA A 90 16.05 -0.56 4.22
CA ALA A 90 16.51 0.79 4.55
C ALA A 90 16.60 1.66 3.28
N ASN A 91 17.18 1.16 2.21
CA ASN A 91 17.25 1.86 0.92
C ASN A 91 15.87 2.10 0.31
N SER A 92 14.94 1.14 0.46
CA SER A 92 13.55 1.30 -0.01
C SER A 92 12.83 2.42 0.75
N LEU A 93 13.01 2.52 2.07
CA LEU A 93 12.46 3.63 2.87
C LEU A 93 13.00 4.97 2.41
N ARG A 94 14.31 5.08 2.19
CA ARG A 94 14.97 6.31 1.73
C ARG A 94 14.57 6.73 0.31
N GLY A 95 14.52 5.77 -0.62
CA GLY A 95 14.31 6.06 -2.05
C GLY A 95 12.86 5.97 -2.53
N MET A 96 12.01 5.18 -1.84
CA MET A 96 10.63 4.89 -2.25
C MET A 96 9.61 5.10 -1.12
N GLY A 97 10.04 5.56 0.05
CA GLY A 97 9.14 5.90 1.15
C GLY A 97 8.09 6.93 0.72
N THR A 98 6.96 6.97 1.43
CA THR A 98 5.85 7.88 1.09
C THR A 98 6.27 9.35 1.09
N GLY A 99 7.28 9.72 1.88
CA GLY A 99 7.84 11.08 1.89
C GLY A 99 8.73 11.38 0.68
N ALA A 100 9.48 10.38 0.19
CA ALA A 100 10.34 10.50 -0.98
C ALA A 100 9.56 10.57 -2.31
N GLN A 101 8.34 10.02 -2.33
CA GLN A 101 7.49 10.06 -3.50
C GLN A 101 6.87 11.44 -3.70
N PRO A 102 6.71 11.90 -4.97
CA PRO A 102 5.95 13.11 -5.25
C PRO A 102 4.46 12.92 -4.90
N SER A 103 3.75 14.04 -4.77
CA SER A 103 2.29 14.04 -4.68
C SER A 103 1.71 13.90 -6.09
N TRP A 104 0.82 12.92 -6.26
CA TRP A 104 0.11 12.67 -7.53
C TRP A 104 -1.34 13.14 -7.50
N TRP A 105 -1.78 13.81 -6.45
CA TRP A 105 -3.18 14.23 -6.27
C TRP A 105 -3.70 15.08 -7.44
N ASN A 106 -2.91 16.01 -7.93
CA ASN A 106 -3.29 16.89 -9.05
C ASN A 106 -3.36 16.15 -10.39
N GLU A 107 -2.61 15.03 -10.50
CA GLU A 107 -2.54 14.25 -11.75
C GLU A 107 -3.62 13.17 -11.84
N LEU A 108 -4.25 12.80 -10.72
CA LEU A 108 -5.28 11.75 -10.70
C LEU A 108 -6.44 12.02 -11.69
N GLN A 109 -6.83 13.27 -11.89
CA GLN A 109 -7.88 13.67 -12.83
C GLN A 109 -7.53 13.37 -14.31
N ASN A 110 -6.24 13.19 -14.60
CA ASN A 110 -5.75 12.89 -15.94
C ASN A 110 -5.78 11.39 -16.25
N LEU A 111 -5.96 10.54 -15.24
CA LEU A 111 -6.11 9.11 -15.45
C LEU A 111 -7.41 8.79 -16.19
N LYS A 112 -7.29 8.18 -17.37
CA LYS A 112 -8.42 7.79 -18.23
C LYS A 112 -8.54 6.27 -18.36
N ILE A 113 -7.91 5.55 -17.48
CA ILE A 113 -7.92 4.09 -17.39
C ILE A 113 -8.86 3.64 -16.27
N PRO A 114 -9.43 2.43 -16.35
CA PRO A 114 -10.22 1.85 -15.25
C PRO A 114 -9.36 1.66 -14.00
N VAL A 115 -9.88 2.10 -12.84
CA VAL A 115 -9.19 2.00 -11.55
C VAL A 115 -10.05 1.27 -10.54
N LEU A 116 -9.57 0.12 -10.05
CA LEU A 116 -10.14 -0.59 -8.92
C LEU A 116 -9.42 -0.19 -7.64
N LEU A 117 -10.17 0.38 -6.70
CA LEU A 117 -9.68 0.72 -5.36
C LEU A 117 -10.20 -0.33 -4.38
N MET A 118 -9.33 -1.03 -3.69
CA MET A 118 -9.68 -2.05 -2.71
C MET A 118 -9.35 -1.60 -1.30
N ASN A 119 -10.32 -1.68 -0.40
CA ASN A 119 -10.17 -1.30 0.99
C ASN A 119 -10.63 -2.40 1.93
N GLY A 120 -9.82 -2.73 2.92
CA GLY A 120 -10.23 -3.62 4.00
C GLY A 120 -11.18 -2.92 4.96
N GLU A 121 -12.20 -3.64 5.42
CA GLU A 121 -13.26 -3.13 6.31
C GLU A 121 -12.70 -2.41 7.55
N HIS A 122 -11.60 -2.92 8.09
CA HIS A 122 -11.01 -2.42 9.33
C HIS A 122 -9.96 -1.33 9.11
N ASP A 123 -9.77 -0.85 7.86
CA ASP A 123 -8.81 0.21 7.54
C ASP A 123 -9.51 1.54 7.19
N GLU A 124 -10.13 2.14 8.18
CA GLU A 124 -10.85 3.41 8.04
C GLU A 124 -9.97 4.56 7.57
N LYS A 125 -8.68 4.56 7.93
CA LYS A 125 -7.75 5.60 7.50
C LYS A 125 -7.60 5.60 5.98
N PHE A 126 -7.30 4.43 5.41
CA PHE A 126 -7.11 4.32 3.97
C PHE A 126 -8.43 4.38 3.21
N PHE A 127 -9.55 3.97 3.81
CA PHE A 127 -10.87 4.19 3.21
C PHE A 127 -11.12 5.67 2.87
N ARG A 128 -10.82 6.57 3.81
CA ARG A 128 -10.96 8.01 3.59
C ARG A 128 -10.06 8.52 2.46
N ILE A 129 -8.83 8.02 2.38
CA ILE A 129 -7.87 8.37 1.32
C ILE A 129 -8.40 7.87 -0.04
N LEU A 130 -8.82 6.61 -0.11
CA LEU A 130 -9.35 6.03 -1.35
C LEU A 130 -10.63 6.72 -1.82
N LYS A 131 -11.50 7.17 -0.90
CA LYS A 131 -12.66 8.00 -1.24
C LYS A 131 -12.27 9.33 -1.90
N ASN A 132 -11.15 9.91 -1.51
CA ASN A 132 -10.66 11.12 -2.16
C ASN A 132 -10.06 10.80 -3.54
N ILE A 133 -9.35 9.69 -3.69
CA ILE A 133 -8.86 9.23 -5.00
C ILE A 133 -10.04 8.97 -5.94
N GLU A 134 -11.10 8.27 -5.48
CA GLU A 134 -12.30 7.99 -6.26
C GLU A 134 -12.97 9.26 -6.83
N LYS A 135 -12.99 10.34 -6.06
CA LYS A 135 -13.52 11.63 -6.51
C LYS A 135 -12.70 12.30 -7.61
N CYS A 136 -11.40 12.01 -7.67
CA CYS A 136 -10.48 12.62 -8.63
C CYS A 136 -10.37 11.83 -9.94
N VAL A 137 -10.61 10.53 -9.92
CA VAL A 137 -10.46 9.65 -11.08
C VAL A 137 -11.83 9.34 -11.69
N SER A 138 -11.99 9.63 -12.97
CA SER A 138 -13.30 9.53 -13.66
C SER A 138 -13.85 8.11 -13.76
N ASP A 139 -12.99 7.10 -13.87
CA ASP A 139 -13.36 5.69 -13.96
C ASP A 139 -12.73 4.90 -12.80
N ALA A 140 -13.07 5.30 -11.57
CA ALA A 140 -12.64 4.62 -10.36
C ALA A 140 -13.83 4.00 -9.62
N LYS A 141 -13.61 2.80 -9.07
CA LYS A 141 -14.58 2.08 -8.24
C LYS A 141 -13.93 1.58 -6.97
N ILE A 142 -14.53 1.90 -5.82
CA ILE A 142 -14.13 1.32 -4.54
C ILE A 142 -14.90 0.04 -4.25
N VAL A 143 -14.17 -1.00 -3.82
CA VAL A 143 -14.72 -2.22 -3.23
C VAL A 143 -14.19 -2.35 -1.80
N LYS A 144 -15.10 -2.44 -0.83
CA LYS A 144 -14.79 -2.70 0.56
C LYS A 144 -14.83 -4.21 0.81
N ILE A 145 -13.80 -4.74 1.46
CA ILE A 145 -13.66 -6.18 1.70
C ILE A 145 -13.87 -6.48 3.18
N ASP A 146 -14.97 -7.16 3.50
CA ASP A 146 -15.36 -7.51 4.85
C ASP A 146 -14.34 -8.44 5.51
N GLY A 147 -14.02 -8.16 6.78
CA GLY A 147 -13.11 -8.94 7.60
C GLY A 147 -11.63 -8.74 7.28
N ALA A 148 -11.28 -7.80 6.40
CA ALA A 148 -9.90 -7.46 6.07
C ALA A 148 -9.46 -6.14 6.73
N GLY A 149 -8.17 -6.07 7.07
CA GLY A 149 -7.49 -4.82 7.44
C GLY A 149 -6.66 -4.27 6.27
N HIS A 150 -5.43 -3.87 6.56
CA HIS A 150 -4.58 -3.19 5.58
C HIS A 150 -4.05 -4.10 4.47
N ALA A 151 -3.73 -5.35 4.77
CA ALA A 151 -3.18 -6.30 3.80
C ALA A 151 -4.26 -7.31 3.36
N ILE A 152 -5.14 -6.90 2.46
CA ILE A 152 -6.32 -7.65 2.04
C ILE A 152 -5.92 -8.99 1.40
N HIS A 153 -4.89 -8.97 0.54
CA HIS A 153 -4.37 -10.16 -0.15
C HIS A 153 -3.84 -11.24 0.82
N VAL A 154 -3.42 -10.83 2.01
CA VAL A 154 -3.00 -11.75 3.10
C VAL A 154 -4.18 -12.18 3.96
N GLU A 155 -5.06 -11.23 4.30
CA GLU A 155 -6.12 -11.43 5.28
C GLU A 155 -7.37 -12.08 4.71
N GLN A 156 -7.67 -11.84 3.41
CA GLN A 156 -8.82 -12.38 2.69
C GLN A 156 -8.44 -12.77 1.25
N PRO A 157 -7.50 -13.72 1.05
CA PRO A 157 -6.93 -14.02 -0.27
C PRO A 157 -7.96 -14.48 -1.31
N GLU A 158 -8.96 -15.26 -0.92
CA GLU A 158 -10.02 -15.75 -1.83
C GLU A 158 -10.92 -14.61 -2.32
N LYS A 159 -11.29 -13.68 -1.42
CA LYS A 159 -12.07 -12.50 -1.78
C LYS A 159 -11.28 -11.57 -2.68
N PHE A 160 -10.01 -11.34 -2.34
CA PHE A 160 -9.08 -10.54 -3.14
C PHE A 160 -8.97 -11.11 -4.56
N ASP A 161 -8.67 -12.40 -4.70
CA ASP A 161 -8.56 -13.08 -6.00
C ASP A 161 -9.85 -12.98 -6.83
N THR A 162 -11.00 -13.20 -6.20
CA THR A 162 -12.32 -13.12 -6.86
C THR A 162 -12.58 -11.72 -7.40
N ILE A 163 -12.30 -10.68 -6.62
CA ILE A 163 -12.52 -9.29 -7.01
C ILE A 163 -11.57 -8.90 -8.15
N VAL A 164 -10.29 -9.24 -8.03
CA VAL A 164 -9.27 -8.97 -9.05
C VAL A 164 -9.63 -9.65 -10.37
N LYS A 165 -9.96 -10.95 -10.34
CA LYS A 165 -10.41 -11.70 -11.54
C LYS A 165 -11.67 -11.11 -12.15
N GLY A 166 -12.63 -10.71 -11.31
CA GLY A 166 -13.86 -10.06 -11.76
C GLY A 166 -13.57 -8.77 -12.51
N PHE A 167 -12.72 -7.92 -11.94
CA PHE A 167 -12.33 -6.66 -12.56
C PHE A 167 -11.58 -6.87 -13.90
N LEU A 168 -10.60 -7.77 -13.94
CA LEU A 168 -9.85 -8.04 -15.16
C LEU A 168 -10.71 -8.60 -16.30
N LYS A 169 -11.78 -9.35 -16.00
CA LYS A 169 -12.73 -9.83 -17.02
C LYS A 169 -13.53 -8.70 -17.67
N THR A 170 -13.73 -7.58 -16.99
CA THR A 170 -14.44 -6.42 -17.58
C THR A 170 -13.57 -5.64 -18.58
N MET A 171 -12.27 -5.98 -18.68
CA MET A 171 -11.31 -5.36 -19.59
C MET A 171 -11.12 -6.12 -20.92
N GLN A 172 -11.75 -7.31 -21.02
CA GLN A 172 -11.72 -8.14 -22.22
C GLN A 172 -12.91 -7.82 -23.13
#